data_e28494c9fc7bc9594e272bae683afd29
#
_entry.id   e28494c9fc7bc9594e272bae683afd29
#
_cell.length_a   1.000
_cell.length_b   1.000
_cell.length_c   1.000
_cell.angle_alpha   90.00
_cell.angle_beta   90.00
_cell.angle_gamma   90.00
#
_symmetry.space_group_name_H-M   'P 1'
#
loop_
_entity.id
_entity.type
_entity.pdbx_description
1 polymer ?
#
loop_
_entity_poly.entity_id
_entity_poly.type
_entity_poly.pdbx_seq_one_letter_code
_entity_poly.pdbx_strand_id
1 'polypeptide(L)'
;MQLRFTALAAAAAFAAAAPAQDVAAGRKKAEACVACHGPNGNSTQPQFPILAGQTTRYVYLQLRDFKEGRRKEPQMDPFVKALSREDMFDLAFFFAAQKVRPTPFKPDPVKAARGLKKSEETLCTMCHLGGFLGQNEIPRVAGQHYEYVVKQLKDFKTLKRTNDAGNMTAVAKTLSDRDIDDLGHYLAGLY
;
A
#
# COMPACT_ATOMS: atom_id res chain seq x y z
N MET A 1 -50.92 -54.31 -3.96
CA MET A 1 -50.49 -53.07 -3.25
C MET A 1 -48.96 -53.02 -3.35
N GLN A 2 -48.42 -52.33 -4.40
CA GLN A 2 -46.99 -52.30 -4.67
C GLN A 2 -46.41 -50.99 -4.07
N LEU A 3 -45.52 -51.11 -3.08
CA LEU A 3 -44.76 -49.96 -2.54
C LEU A 3 -43.61 -49.64 -3.49
N ARG A 4 -43.64 -48.42 -4.03
CA ARG A 4 -42.51 -47.85 -4.80
C ARG A 4 -41.57 -47.11 -3.83
N PHE A 5 -40.36 -47.63 -3.60
CA PHE A 5 -39.28 -46.91 -2.88
C PHE A 5 -38.61 -45.96 -3.87
N THR A 6 -38.80 -44.66 -3.66
CA THR A 6 -38.03 -43.60 -4.35
C THR A 6 -36.73 -43.38 -3.59
N ALA A 7 -35.61 -43.72 -4.20
CA ALA A 7 -34.27 -43.41 -3.67
C ALA A 7 -33.95 -41.91 -3.88
N LEU A 8 -33.81 -41.14 -2.81
CA LEU A 8 -33.30 -39.78 -2.85
C LEU A 8 -31.78 -39.86 -2.99
N ALA A 9 -31.26 -39.45 -4.14
CA ALA A 9 -29.82 -39.26 -4.33
C ALA A 9 -29.40 -37.92 -3.68
N ALA A 10 -28.62 -37.96 -2.60
CA ALA A 10 -28.04 -36.79 -1.98
C ALA A 10 -26.84 -36.32 -2.85
N ALA A 11 -27.01 -35.20 -3.52
CA ALA A 11 -25.90 -34.52 -4.22
C ALA A 11 -24.99 -33.84 -3.19
N ALA A 12 -23.81 -34.39 -2.95
CA ALA A 12 -22.79 -33.75 -2.13
C ALA A 12 -22.21 -32.57 -2.93
N ALA A 13 -22.57 -31.34 -2.56
CA ALA A 13 -21.95 -30.13 -3.10
C ALA A 13 -20.52 -30.00 -2.53
N PHE A 14 -19.51 -30.24 -3.35
CA PHE A 14 -18.15 -29.88 -3.06
C PHE A 14 -18.04 -28.35 -3.07
N ALA A 15 -18.10 -27.72 -1.89
CA ALA A 15 -17.68 -26.32 -1.76
C ALA A 15 -16.16 -26.28 -1.97
N ALA A 16 -15.73 -25.79 -3.13
CA ALA A 16 -14.33 -25.47 -3.35
C ALA A 16 -13.96 -24.38 -2.34
N ALA A 17 -13.17 -24.72 -1.32
CA ALA A 17 -12.61 -23.75 -0.39
C ALA A 17 -11.77 -22.76 -1.21
N ALA A 18 -12.17 -21.47 -1.20
CA ALA A 18 -11.32 -20.43 -1.74
C ALA A 18 -9.95 -20.53 -1.01
N PRO A 19 -8.81 -20.42 -1.72
CA PRO A 19 -7.50 -20.50 -1.08
C PRO A 19 -7.46 -19.47 0.05
N ALA A 20 -7.28 -19.96 1.28
CA ALA A 20 -7.08 -19.09 2.43
C ALA A 20 -5.80 -18.30 2.19
N GLN A 21 -5.91 -16.97 2.21
CA GLN A 21 -4.79 -16.08 2.09
C GLN A 21 -3.81 -16.36 3.23
N ASP A 22 -2.64 -16.85 2.88
CA ASP A 22 -1.70 -17.41 3.86
C ASP A 22 -0.66 -16.36 4.26
N VAL A 23 -0.89 -15.73 5.42
CA VAL A 23 0.07 -14.79 6.03
C VAL A 23 1.42 -15.48 6.30
N ALA A 24 1.45 -16.79 6.57
CA ALA A 24 2.70 -17.53 6.78
C ALA A 24 3.45 -17.74 5.46
N ALA A 25 2.75 -18.06 4.36
CA ALA A 25 3.33 -18.08 3.02
C ALA A 25 3.87 -16.69 2.63
N GLY A 26 3.10 -15.63 2.91
CA GLY A 26 3.52 -14.25 2.70
C GLY A 26 4.78 -13.88 3.48
N ARG A 27 4.93 -14.34 4.71
CA ARG A 27 6.14 -14.14 5.53
C ARG A 27 7.39 -14.71 4.85
N LYS A 28 7.31 -15.95 4.38
CA LYS A 28 8.43 -16.61 3.68
C LYS A 28 8.81 -15.87 2.40
N LYS A 29 7.83 -15.47 1.62
CA LYS A 29 8.04 -14.70 0.38
C LYS A 29 8.62 -13.31 0.64
N ALA A 30 8.24 -12.66 1.75
CA ALA A 30 8.71 -11.35 2.15
C ALA A 30 10.19 -11.29 2.55
N GLU A 31 10.86 -12.44 2.78
CA GLU A 31 12.30 -12.48 3.08
C GLU A 31 13.13 -11.79 2.00
N ALA A 32 12.75 -11.94 0.72
CA ALA A 32 13.41 -11.26 -0.39
C ALA A 32 13.25 -9.72 -0.36
N CYS A 33 12.28 -9.20 0.37
CA CYS A 33 11.97 -7.76 0.46
C CYS A 33 12.69 -7.07 1.62
N VAL A 34 13.21 -7.85 2.59
CA VAL A 34 13.74 -7.34 3.87
C VAL A 34 14.94 -6.42 3.69
N ALA A 35 15.81 -6.68 2.71
CA ALA A 35 17.02 -5.89 2.48
C ALA A 35 16.74 -4.41 2.26
N CYS A 36 15.60 -4.08 1.63
CA CYS A 36 15.20 -2.72 1.32
C CYS A 36 14.07 -2.25 2.25
N HIS A 37 13.02 -3.08 2.42
CA HIS A 37 11.83 -2.68 3.17
C HIS A 37 11.89 -2.99 4.68
N GLY A 38 13.00 -3.56 5.15
CA GLY A 38 13.21 -3.88 6.55
C GLY A 38 12.40 -5.08 7.05
N PRO A 39 12.71 -5.57 8.25
CA PRO A 39 11.97 -6.66 8.87
C PRO A 39 10.48 -6.30 9.01
N ASN A 40 9.61 -7.22 8.58
CA ASN A 40 8.15 -7.04 8.61
C ASN A 40 7.67 -5.77 7.85
N GLY A 41 8.44 -5.30 6.87
CA GLY A 41 8.09 -4.11 6.09
C GLY A 41 8.27 -2.78 6.82
N ASN A 42 9.03 -2.76 7.92
CA ASN A 42 9.41 -1.53 8.63
C ASN A 42 10.80 -1.09 8.18
N SER A 43 10.86 -0.43 7.03
CA SER A 43 12.11 0.12 6.49
C SER A 43 12.71 1.14 7.45
N THR A 44 14.04 1.12 7.56
CA THR A 44 14.84 2.17 8.21
C THR A 44 15.55 3.07 7.20
N GLN A 45 15.39 2.79 5.92
CA GLN A 45 16.00 3.53 4.83
C GLN A 45 14.98 4.45 4.17
N PRO A 46 15.17 5.79 4.20
CA PRO A 46 14.14 6.75 3.80
C PRO A 46 13.68 6.65 2.33
N GLN A 47 14.52 6.12 1.45
CA GLN A 47 14.17 5.92 0.03
C GLN A 47 13.26 4.72 -0.22
N PHE A 48 13.22 3.74 0.69
CA PHE A 48 12.37 2.55 0.58
C PHE A 48 11.13 2.68 1.48
N PRO A 49 9.93 2.54 0.94
CA PRO A 49 8.72 2.77 1.73
C PRO A 49 8.52 1.73 2.84
N ILE A 50 7.89 2.18 3.91
CA ILE A 50 7.31 1.31 4.94
C ILE A 50 6.11 0.60 4.32
N LEU A 51 6.12 -0.74 4.35
CA LEU A 51 5.04 -1.60 3.87
C LEU A 51 4.16 -2.12 5.02
N ALA A 52 4.66 -2.10 6.25
CA ALA A 52 3.92 -2.52 7.43
C ALA A 52 2.61 -1.74 7.58
N GLY A 53 1.51 -2.43 7.86
CA GLY A 53 0.20 -1.82 8.05
C GLY A 53 -0.38 -1.13 6.81
N GLN A 54 0.16 -1.40 5.62
CA GLN A 54 -0.41 -0.90 4.39
C GLN A 54 -1.67 -1.67 4.02
N THR A 55 -2.61 -1.07 3.28
CA THR A 55 -3.83 -1.78 2.89
C THR A 55 -3.50 -2.94 1.93
N THR A 56 -4.12 -4.08 2.14
CA THR A 56 -3.91 -5.30 1.33
C THR A 56 -4.12 -5.01 -0.16
N ARG A 57 -5.22 -4.33 -0.48
CA ARG A 57 -5.57 -4.02 -1.87
C ARG A 57 -4.52 -3.15 -2.54
N TYR A 58 -4.01 -2.12 -1.83
CA TYR A 58 -2.97 -1.24 -2.36
C TYR A 58 -1.67 -1.99 -2.61
N VAL A 59 -1.18 -2.80 -1.65
CA VAL A 59 0.06 -3.58 -1.84
C VAL A 59 -0.06 -4.49 -3.06
N TYR A 60 -1.16 -5.25 -3.16
CA TYR A 60 -1.41 -6.10 -4.33
C TYR A 60 -1.35 -5.31 -5.64
N LEU A 61 -2.07 -4.19 -5.71
CA LEU A 61 -2.11 -3.36 -6.92
C LEU A 61 -0.72 -2.80 -7.27
N GLN A 62 0.06 -2.38 -6.29
CA GLN A 62 1.41 -1.86 -6.56
C GLN A 62 2.34 -2.95 -7.10
N LEU A 63 2.33 -4.17 -6.52
CA LEU A 63 3.12 -5.30 -7.03
C LEU A 63 2.72 -5.65 -8.46
N ARG A 64 1.42 -5.69 -8.74
CA ARG A 64 0.89 -5.90 -10.09
C ARG A 64 1.32 -4.80 -11.06
N ASP A 65 1.21 -3.54 -10.65
CA ASP A 65 1.53 -2.39 -11.50
C ASP A 65 3.02 -2.33 -11.83
N PHE A 66 3.90 -2.70 -10.90
CA PHE A 66 5.33 -2.88 -11.17
C PHE A 66 5.55 -4.02 -12.17
N LYS A 67 4.95 -5.20 -11.92
CA LYS A 67 5.09 -6.36 -12.80
C LYS A 67 4.63 -6.08 -14.23
N GLU A 68 3.55 -5.34 -14.39
CA GLU A 68 2.97 -4.99 -15.69
C GLU A 68 3.53 -3.68 -16.28
N GLY A 69 4.50 -3.05 -15.64
CA GLY A 69 5.17 -1.83 -16.12
C GLY A 69 4.32 -0.56 -16.07
N ARG A 70 3.14 -0.59 -15.41
CA ARG A 70 2.30 0.61 -15.17
C ARG A 70 2.90 1.54 -14.12
N ARG A 71 3.65 0.99 -13.16
CA ARG A 71 4.51 1.72 -12.25
C ARG A 71 5.96 1.32 -12.50
N LYS A 72 6.83 2.31 -12.66
CA LYS A 72 8.24 2.06 -12.98
C LYS A 72 9.12 2.43 -11.79
N GLU A 73 9.88 1.46 -11.30
CA GLU A 73 10.94 1.64 -10.32
C GLU A 73 11.95 0.50 -10.56
N PRO A 74 13.08 0.78 -11.25
CA PRO A 74 14.02 -0.27 -11.68
C PRO A 74 14.50 -1.18 -10.55
N GLN A 75 14.54 -0.66 -9.31
CA GLN A 75 14.93 -1.45 -8.14
C GLN A 75 13.90 -2.53 -7.78
N MET A 76 12.62 -2.35 -8.15
CA MET A 76 11.55 -3.33 -7.87
C MET A 76 11.44 -4.40 -8.96
N ASP A 77 11.86 -4.11 -10.19
CA ASP A 77 11.67 -4.98 -11.35
C ASP A 77 12.16 -6.42 -11.14
N PRO A 78 13.37 -6.67 -10.60
CA PRO A 78 13.86 -8.04 -10.43
C PRO A 78 13.03 -8.86 -9.42
N PHE A 79 12.39 -8.20 -8.46
CA PHE A 79 11.61 -8.86 -7.41
C PHE A 79 10.19 -9.20 -7.83
N VAL A 80 9.59 -8.41 -8.74
CA VAL A 80 8.18 -8.57 -9.09
C VAL A 80 7.93 -9.45 -10.31
N LYS A 81 8.90 -9.61 -11.20
CA LYS A 81 8.76 -10.35 -12.48
C LYS A 81 8.28 -11.78 -12.28
N ALA A 82 8.84 -12.49 -11.30
CA ALA A 82 8.54 -13.90 -11.02
C ALA A 82 7.28 -14.10 -10.17
N LEU A 83 6.73 -13.07 -9.52
CA LEU A 83 5.59 -13.23 -8.63
C LEU A 83 4.34 -13.67 -9.39
N SER A 84 3.71 -14.73 -8.94
CA SER A 84 2.36 -15.10 -9.35
C SER A 84 1.32 -14.12 -8.76
N ARG A 85 0.08 -14.20 -9.21
CA ARG A 85 -1.03 -13.45 -8.61
C ARG A 85 -1.20 -13.82 -7.13
N GLU A 86 -1.08 -15.09 -6.81
CA GLU A 86 -1.18 -15.64 -5.46
C GLU A 86 -0.05 -15.12 -4.56
N ASP A 87 1.21 -15.13 -5.06
CA ASP A 87 2.34 -14.55 -4.31
C ASP A 87 2.12 -13.09 -3.95
N MET A 88 1.58 -12.31 -4.89
CA MET A 88 1.26 -10.89 -4.64
C MET A 88 0.17 -10.71 -3.58
N PHE A 89 -0.83 -11.60 -3.51
CA PHE A 89 -1.82 -11.57 -2.44
C PHE A 89 -1.23 -11.97 -1.09
N ASP A 90 -0.45 -13.05 -1.02
CA ASP A 90 0.19 -13.49 0.22
C ASP A 90 1.09 -12.40 0.82
N LEU A 91 1.91 -11.77 -0.03
CA LEU A 91 2.72 -10.62 0.37
C LEU A 91 1.86 -9.45 0.85
N ALA A 92 0.76 -9.16 0.17
CA ALA A 92 -0.14 -8.07 0.53
C ALA A 92 -0.80 -8.30 1.90
N PHE A 93 -1.27 -9.53 2.16
CA PHE A 93 -1.83 -9.89 3.46
C PHE A 93 -0.78 -9.88 4.57
N PHE A 94 0.42 -10.39 4.28
CA PHE A 94 1.52 -10.35 5.24
C PHE A 94 1.85 -8.91 5.66
N PHE A 95 2.10 -8.00 4.73
CA PHE A 95 2.45 -6.62 5.06
C PHE A 95 1.31 -5.85 5.72
N ALA A 96 0.06 -6.09 5.32
CA ALA A 96 -1.10 -5.48 5.95
C ALA A 96 -1.27 -5.86 7.42
N ALA A 97 -0.93 -7.11 7.77
CA ALA A 97 -0.98 -7.63 9.13
C ALA A 97 0.17 -7.13 10.04
N GLN A 98 1.17 -6.44 9.48
CA GLN A 98 2.32 -5.99 10.29
C GLN A 98 2.02 -4.69 11.02
N LYS A 99 2.56 -4.60 12.25
CA LYS A 99 2.49 -3.36 13.03
C LYS A 99 3.51 -2.35 12.52
N VAL A 100 3.04 -1.15 12.25
CA VAL A 100 3.92 -0.01 11.90
C VAL A 100 4.73 0.40 13.10
N ARG A 101 6.00 0.70 12.89
CA ARG A 101 6.92 1.24 13.90
C ARG A 101 7.22 2.71 13.59
N PRO A 102 7.33 3.57 14.61
CA PRO A 102 7.77 4.93 14.42
C PRO A 102 9.15 4.99 13.75
N THR A 103 9.35 5.98 12.89
CA THR A 103 10.66 6.29 12.33
C THR A 103 11.41 7.26 13.24
N PRO A 104 12.74 7.38 13.14
CA PRO A 104 13.51 8.39 13.88
C PRO A 104 13.32 9.82 13.34
N PHE A 105 12.55 9.99 12.28
CA PHE A 105 12.29 11.29 11.68
C PHE A 105 11.60 12.23 12.65
N LYS A 106 12.12 13.45 12.77
CA LYS A 106 11.55 14.51 13.61
C LYS A 106 10.99 15.60 12.70
N PRO A 107 9.67 15.71 12.58
CA PRO A 107 9.06 16.75 11.76
C PRO A 107 9.41 18.15 12.29
N ASP A 108 9.67 19.08 11.39
CA ASP A 108 9.66 20.50 11.72
C ASP A 108 8.20 20.89 12.09
N PRO A 109 7.95 21.43 13.31
CA PRO A 109 6.60 21.68 13.76
C PRO A 109 5.88 22.78 12.95
N VAL A 110 6.63 23.75 12.43
CA VAL A 110 6.05 24.84 11.61
C VAL A 110 5.63 24.30 10.24
N LYS A 111 6.49 23.48 9.63
CA LYS A 111 6.18 22.83 8.35
C LYS A 111 5.02 21.83 8.51
N ALA A 112 5.04 21.02 9.56
CA ALA A 112 3.96 20.07 9.84
C ALA A 112 2.61 20.76 10.04
N ALA A 113 2.58 21.90 10.74
CA ALA A 113 1.35 22.68 10.91
C ALA A 113 0.82 23.23 9.57
N ARG A 114 1.71 23.71 8.69
CA ARG A 114 1.30 24.13 7.34
C ARG A 114 0.87 22.93 6.48
N GLY A 115 1.53 21.79 6.62
CA GLY A 115 1.16 20.54 5.93
C GLY A 115 -0.22 20.04 6.35
N LEU A 116 -0.55 20.09 7.65
CA LEU A 116 -1.91 19.83 8.12
C LEU A 116 -2.93 20.73 7.42
N LYS A 117 -2.73 22.06 7.46
CA LYS A 117 -3.63 23.01 6.81
C LYS A 117 -3.77 22.72 5.32
N LYS A 118 -2.66 22.46 4.62
CA LYS A 118 -2.68 22.13 3.19
C LYS A 118 -3.45 20.84 2.93
N SER A 119 -3.32 19.83 3.78
CA SER A 119 -4.06 18.57 3.65
C SER A 119 -5.57 18.73 3.79
N GLU A 120 -6.01 19.69 4.62
CA GLU A 120 -7.42 20.07 4.77
C GLU A 120 -7.93 20.83 3.53
N GLU A 121 -7.16 21.81 3.05
CA GLU A 121 -7.48 22.60 1.85
C GLU A 121 -7.63 21.74 0.59
N THR A 122 -6.79 20.70 0.46
CA THR A 122 -6.80 19.78 -0.69
C THR A 122 -7.60 18.50 -0.42
N LEU A 123 -8.34 18.45 0.70
CA LEU A 123 -9.27 17.36 1.05
C LEU A 123 -8.65 15.96 1.04
N CYS A 124 -7.38 15.82 1.46
CA CYS A 124 -6.65 14.55 1.43
C CYS A 124 -7.38 13.44 2.18
N THR A 125 -8.02 13.77 3.31
CA THR A 125 -8.72 12.81 4.17
C THR A 125 -10.02 12.28 3.56
N MET A 126 -10.56 12.89 2.51
CA MET A 126 -11.73 12.34 1.80
C MET A 126 -11.43 10.97 1.18
N CYS A 127 -10.19 10.76 0.70
CA CYS A 127 -9.75 9.48 0.15
C CYS A 127 -8.89 8.71 1.14
N HIS A 128 -7.89 9.34 1.76
CA HIS A 128 -6.95 8.68 2.67
C HIS A 128 -7.52 8.43 4.07
N LEU A 129 -8.76 8.86 4.35
CA LEU A 129 -9.50 8.75 5.61
C LEU A 129 -8.88 9.53 6.78
N GLY A 130 -9.58 9.57 7.88
CA GLY A 130 -9.08 10.14 9.14
C GLY A 130 -7.83 9.41 9.61
N GLY A 131 -6.83 10.17 10.10
CA GLY A 131 -5.54 9.63 10.49
C GLY A 131 -4.68 9.13 9.32
N PHE A 132 -5.09 9.32 8.07
CA PHE A 132 -4.36 8.92 6.86
C PHE A 132 -4.04 7.41 6.79
N LEU A 133 -4.95 6.59 7.33
CA LEU A 133 -4.79 5.14 7.40
C LEU A 133 -5.10 4.43 6.07
N GLY A 134 -5.80 5.11 5.16
CA GLY A 134 -6.21 4.56 3.88
C GLY A 134 -7.33 3.51 3.98
N GLN A 135 -7.79 3.05 2.84
CA GLN A 135 -8.75 1.94 2.71
C GLN A 135 -8.68 1.34 1.31
N ASN A 136 -8.92 0.06 1.18
CA ASN A 136 -8.92 -0.63 -0.11
C ASN A 136 -7.67 -0.31 -0.96
N GLU A 137 -7.88 0.30 -2.15
CA GLU A 137 -6.81 0.76 -3.05
C GLU A 137 -6.18 2.10 -2.64
N ILE A 138 -6.79 2.84 -1.72
CA ILE A 138 -6.25 4.09 -1.22
C ILE A 138 -5.22 3.79 -0.11
N PRO A 139 -3.96 4.22 -0.27
CA PRO A 139 -2.92 3.83 0.67
C PRO A 139 -3.00 4.52 2.02
N ARG A 140 -2.54 3.80 3.05
CA ARG A 140 -2.05 4.42 4.27
C ARG A 140 -0.82 5.25 3.94
N VAL A 141 -0.81 6.53 4.34
CA VAL A 141 0.34 7.44 4.18
C VAL A 141 0.85 8.01 5.50
N ALA A 142 0.11 7.81 6.60
CA ALA A 142 0.55 8.20 7.94
C ALA A 142 1.84 7.47 8.33
N GLY A 143 2.80 8.21 8.91
CA GLY A 143 4.09 7.67 9.37
C GLY A 143 4.95 7.05 8.28
N GLN A 144 4.71 7.38 7.02
CA GLN A 144 5.60 7.01 5.92
C GLN A 144 6.85 7.90 5.94
N HIS A 145 7.97 7.41 5.41
CA HIS A 145 9.19 8.21 5.30
C HIS A 145 8.96 9.54 4.57
N TYR A 146 9.47 10.62 5.13
CA TYR A 146 9.36 11.96 4.57
C TYR A 146 9.86 12.00 3.11
N GLU A 147 11.04 11.47 2.86
CA GLU A 147 11.67 11.47 1.53
C GLU A 147 10.83 10.71 0.51
N TYR A 148 10.23 9.59 0.95
CA TYR A 148 9.37 8.80 0.09
C TYR A 148 8.06 9.54 -0.22
N VAL A 149 7.43 10.18 0.78
CA VAL A 149 6.20 10.99 0.56
C VAL A 149 6.48 12.11 -0.43
N VAL A 150 7.55 12.89 -0.20
CA VAL A 150 7.95 13.99 -1.08
C VAL A 150 8.22 13.49 -2.51
N LYS A 151 8.99 12.39 -2.64
CA LYS A 151 9.26 11.78 -3.95
C LYS A 151 7.96 11.40 -4.66
N GLN A 152 7.04 10.71 -3.98
CA GLN A 152 5.81 10.24 -4.63
C GLN A 152 4.91 11.40 -5.07
N LEU A 153 4.75 12.45 -4.27
CA LEU A 153 3.98 13.63 -4.65
C LEU A 153 4.60 14.33 -5.86
N LYS A 154 5.93 14.47 -5.90
CA LYS A 154 6.65 15.01 -7.07
C LYS A 154 6.50 14.12 -8.30
N ASP A 155 6.59 12.80 -8.13
CA ASP A 155 6.45 11.85 -9.23
C ASP A 155 5.04 11.89 -9.85
N PHE A 156 3.98 12.04 -9.06
CA PHE A 156 2.63 12.28 -9.56
C PHE A 156 2.51 13.65 -10.25
N LYS A 157 3.03 14.73 -9.64
CA LYS A 157 3.02 16.09 -10.20
C LYS A 157 3.68 16.15 -11.58
N THR A 158 4.78 15.43 -11.76
CA THR A 158 5.60 15.43 -12.99
C THR A 158 5.27 14.28 -13.94
N LEU A 159 4.24 13.50 -13.67
CA LEU A 159 3.82 12.35 -14.47
C LEU A 159 4.88 11.23 -14.59
N LYS A 160 5.87 11.19 -13.71
CA LYS A 160 6.77 10.03 -13.57
C LYS A 160 6.06 8.82 -12.97
N ARG A 161 5.02 9.06 -12.18
CA ARG A 161 4.10 8.06 -11.64
C ARG A 161 2.69 8.38 -12.08
N THR A 162 2.00 7.41 -12.71
CA THR A 162 0.68 7.60 -13.33
C THR A 162 -0.30 6.45 -13.05
N ASN A 163 0.06 5.52 -12.17
CA ASN A 163 -0.77 4.34 -11.87
C ASN A 163 -1.85 4.63 -10.79
N ASP A 164 -2.48 5.80 -10.86
CA ASP A 164 -3.41 6.36 -9.89
C ASP A 164 -4.79 6.69 -10.47
N ALA A 165 -5.06 6.26 -11.70
CA ALA A 165 -6.26 6.63 -12.47
C ALA A 165 -6.49 8.16 -12.53
N GLY A 166 -5.40 8.96 -12.42
CA GLY A 166 -5.44 10.41 -12.48
C GLY A 166 -5.77 11.12 -11.17
N ASN A 167 -6.17 10.40 -10.11
CA ASN A 167 -6.62 11.02 -8.85
C ASN A 167 -5.49 11.77 -8.13
N MET A 168 -4.41 11.07 -7.78
CA MET A 168 -3.26 11.71 -7.11
C MET A 168 -2.52 12.66 -8.04
N THR A 169 -2.47 12.37 -9.34
CA THR A 169 -1.92 13.26 -10.36
C THR A 169 -2.65 14.60 -10.39
N ALA A 170 -4.00 14.60 -10.35
CA ALA A 170 -4.79 15.82 -10.32
C ALA A 170 -4.50 16.66 -9.06
N VAL A 171 -4.49 16.03 -7.89
CA VAL A 171 -4.17 16.70 -6.62
C VAL A 171 -2.74 17.22 -6.63
N ALA A 172 -1.75 16.40 -6.98
CA ALA A 172 -0.33 16.77 -6.91
C ALA A 172 0.04 17.94 -7.83
N LYS A 173 -0.64 18.10 -8.97
CA LYS A 173 -0.47 19.24 -9.87
C LYS A 173 -0.86 20.59 -9.26
N THR A 174 -1.76 20.61 -8.28
CA THR A 174 -2.15 21.84 -7.58
C THR A 174 -1.17 22.26 -6.49
N LEU A 175 -0.27 21.36 -6.05
CA LEU A 175 0.65 21.60 -4.96
C LEU A 175 1.90 22.36 -5.45
N SER A 176 2.34 23.37 -4.69
CA SER A 176 3.68 23.93 -4.84
C SER A 176 4.73 22.96 -4.26
N ASP A 177 6.01 23.20 -4.56
CA ASP A 177 7.09 22.40 -3.98
C ASP A 177 7.19 22.58 -2.45
N ARG A 178 6.81 23.79 -1.97
CA ARG A 178 6.69 24.06 -0.53
C ARG A 178 5.53 23.25 0.10
N ASP A 179 4.37 23.19 -0.55
CA ASP A 179 3.25 22.38 -0.06
C ASP A 179 3.65 20.90 0.04
N ILE A 180 4.39 20.39 -0.95
CA ILE A 180 4.88 19.00 -0.94
C ILE A 180 5.85 18.75 0.21
N ASP A 181 6.76 19.69 0.49
CA ASP A 181 7.69 19.64 1.61
C ASP A 181 6.92 19.65 2.96
N ASP A 182 6.00 20.59 3.14
CA ASP A 182 5.19 20.74 4.35
C ASP A 182 4.29 19.51 4.59
N LEU A 183 3.66 18.96 3.55
CA LEU A 183 2.90 17.71 3.61
C LEU A 183 3.80 16.52 3.97
N GLY A 184 5.02 16.46 3.44
CA GLY A 184 6.01 15.46 3.83
C GLY A 184 6.29 15.44 5.33
N HIS A 185 6.52 16.62 5.92
CA HIS A 185 6.72 16.77 7.36
C HIS A 185 5.50 16.37 8.17
N TYR A 186 4.31 16.76 7.73
CA TYR A 186 3.06 16.42 8.42
C TYR A 186 2.80 14.92 8.41
N LEU A 187 2.79 14.29 7.24
CA LEU A 187 2.43 12.88 7.08
C LEU A 187 3.45 11.94 7.72
N ALA A 188 4.75 12.26 7.63
CA ALA A 188 5.80 11.47 8.28
C ALA A 188 5.76 11.55 9.80
N GLY A 189 5.14 12.57 10.38
CA GLY A 189 4.97 12.74 11.82
C GLY A 189 3.74 12.06 12.43
N LEU A 190 2.87 11.47 11.61
CA LEU A 190 1.64 10.82 12.08
C LEU A 190 1.89 9.38 12.53
N TYR A 191 1.61 9.05 13.79
CA TYR A 191 1.69 7.71 14.38
C TYR A 191 0.49 7.40 15.26
#